data_6b578eebfab17812f1a76db7f4f5078d
#
_entry.id   6b578eebfab17812f1a76db7f4f5078d
#
_cell.length_a   1.000
_cell.length_b   1.000
_cell.length_c   1.000
_cell.angle_alpha   90.00
_cell.angle_beta   90.00
_cell.angle_gamma   90.00
#
_symmetry.space_group_name_H-M   'P 1'
#
loop_
_entity.id
_entity.type
_entity.pdbx_description
1 polymer ?
#
loop_
_entity_poly.entity_id
_entity_poly.type
_entity_poly.pdbx_seq_one_letter_code
_entity_poly.pdbx_strand_id
1 'polypeptide(L)'
;MRLLVVEDDLAIQEFLRRALIEAGYQVDVASDARTAESLASEGIHDGLIIDLGLPDLDGLDLIARCRAQGNSAPVLILSARRSVDERVRGLEQGGDDYLTKPFALSELLARLRNLLRRASPGQNESTRLRIADLELDLVRREAKRGSSILQLTPQEFALLEYLCRNSGRVVTRTMILDHVWRMRIDPATNVVDVHIYRLRSKVDRDAPRPLIHTIRGVGYVLKDS
;
A
#
# COMPACT_ATOMS: atom_id res chain seq x y z
N MET A 1 -1.64 2.13 -1.19
CA MET A 1 -2.15 0.75 -1.02
C MET A 1 -2.12 0.38 0.45
N ARG A 2 -3.21 -0.23 0.95
CA ARG A 2 -3.39 -0.59 2.36
C ARG A 2 -3.34 -2.11 2.51
N LEU A 3 -2.56 -2.59 3.46
CA LEU A 3 -2.33 -4.01 3.71
C LEU A 3 -2.82 -4.37 5.12
N LEU A 4 -3.34 -5.57 5.28
CA LEU A 4 -3.57 -6.18 6.58
C LEU A 4 -2.50 -7.26 6.81
N VAL A 5 -1.76 -7.16 7.92
CA VAL A 5 -0.80 -8.16 8.37
C VAL A 5 -1.38 -8.90 9.57
N VAL A 6 -1.49 -10.22 9.46
CA VAL A 6 -1.99 -11.10 10.51
C VAL A 6 -0.86 -12.01 10.96
N GLU A 7 -0.35 -11.76 12.16
CA GLU A 7 0.84 -12.42 12.73
C GLU A 7 0.74 -12.33 14.26
N ASP A 8 0.83 -13.44 14.95
CA ASP A 8 0.74 -13.51 16.42
C ASP A 8 2.07 -13.20 17.12
N ASP A 9 3.20 -13.51 16.48
CA ASP A 9 4.51 -13.10 16.98
C ASP A 9 4.70 -11.59 16.84
N LEU A 10 4.67 -10.88 17.97
CA LEU A 10 4.78 -9.43 18.01
C LEU A 10 6.08 -8.89 17.41
N ALA A 11 7.18 -9.65 17.46
CA ALA A 11 8.45 -9.23 16.89
C ALA A 11 8.43 -9.30 15.37
N ILE A 12 7.86 -10.37 14.81
CA ILE A 12 7.67 -10.54 13.36
C ILE A 12 6.64 -9.53 12.85
N GLN A 13 5.53 -9.36 13.57
CA GLN A 13 4.49 -8.41 13.23
C GLN A 13 5.05 -6.97 13.12
N GLU A 14 5.79 -6.52 14.14
CA GLU A 14 6.39 -5.18 14.15
C GLU A 14 7.48 -5.03 13.07
N PHE A 15 8.28 -6.08 12.84
CA PHE A 15 9.25 -6.10 11.75
C PHE A 15 8.56 -5.91 10.40
N LEU A 16 7.50 -6.70 10.11
CA LEU A 16 6.72 -6.60 8.88
C LEU A 16 6.07 -5.23 8.74
N ARG A 17 5.43 -4.75 9.82
CA ARG A 17 4.78 -3.44 9.84
C ARG A 17 5.74 -2.32 9.46
N ARG A 18 6.92 -2.26 10.08
CA ARG A 18 7.95 -1.24 9.78
C ARG A 18 8.45 -1.36 8.34
N ALA A 19 8.83 -2.54 7.93
CA ALA A 19 9.37 -2.77 6.60
C ALA A 19 8.38 -2.42 5.48
N LEU A 20 7.10 -2.75 5.66
CA LEU A 20 6.04 -2.42 4.71
C LEU A 20 5.73 -0.91 4.70
N ILE A 21 5.75 -0.25 5.86
CA ILE A 21 5.60 1.22 5.95
C ILE A 21 6.78 1.91 5.25
N GLU A 22 8.01 1.46 5.47
CA GLU A 22 9.20 1.98 4.77
C GLU A 22 9.13 1.75 3.27
N ALA A 23 8.56 0.62 2.84
CA ALA A 23 8.26 0.36 1.43
C ALA A 23 7.07 1.19 0.91
N GLY A 24 6.41 1.98 1.79
CA GLY A 24 5.37 2.96 1.46
C GLY A 24 3.96 2.41 1.40
N TYR A 25 3.68 1.27 2.01
CA TYR A 25 2.33 0.76 2.21
C TYR A 25 1.72 1.35 3.48
N GLN A 26 0.39 1.40 3.51
CA GLN A 26 -0.36 1.57 4.74
C GLN A 26 -0.58 0.17 5.33
N VAL A 27 -0.40 0.02 6.64
CA VAL A 27 -0.42 -1.30 7.28
C VAL A 27 -1.30 -1.28 8.52
N ASP A 28 -2.32 -2.11 8.51
CA ASP A 28 -3.05 -2.52 9.71
C ASP A 28 -2.53 -3.88 10.16
N VAL A 29 -2.59 -4.15 11.46
CA VAL A 29 -2.08 -5.38 12.04
C VAL A 29 -3.14 -6.06 12.91
N ALA A 30 -3.15 -7.38 12.91
CA ALA A 30 -3.93 -8.22 13.79
C ALA A 30 -3.04 -9.34 14.35
N SER A 31 -3.20 -9.69 15.62
CA SER A 31 -2.46 -10.76 16.29
C SER A 31 -3.27 -12.06 16.45
N ASP A 32 -4.52 -12.07 15.99
CA ASP A 32 -5.45 -13.19 16.08
C ASP A 32 -6.44 -13.15 14.92
N ALA A 33 -7.05 -14.30 14.63
CA ALA A 33 -7.97 -14.46 13.51
C ALA A 33 -9.26 -13.65 13.67
N ARG A 34 -9.77 -13.50 14.88
CA ARG A 34 -11.00 -12.74 15.15
C ARG A 34 -10.83 -11.26 14.79
N THR A 35 -9.74 -10.65 15.25
CA THR A 35 -9.39 -9.26 14.92
C THR A 35 -9.15 -9.11 13.42
N ALA A 36 -8.46 -10.07 12.81
CA ALA A 36 -8.19 -10.08 11.38
C ALA A 36 -9.47 -10.17 10.53
N GLU A 37 -10.41 -11.04 10.90
CA GLU A 37 -11.71 -11.20 10.23
C GLU A 37 -12.52 -9.91 10.28
N SER A 38 -12.55 -9.22 11.44
CA SER A 38 -13.22 -7.93 11.58
C SER A 38 -12.62 -6.87 10.67
N LEU A 39 -11.30 -6.72 10.66
CA LEU A 39 -10.61 -5.75 9.80
C LEU A 39 -10.76 -6.08 8.30
N ALA A 40 -10.68 -7.36 7.94
CA ALA A 40 -10.84 -7.80 6.56
C ALA A 40 -12.25 -7.56 6.03
N SER A 41 -13.28 -7.61 6.89
CA SER A 41 -14.68 -7.37 6.51
C SER A 41 -14.96 -5.91 6.11
N GLU A 42 -14.10 -4.95 6.51
CA GLU A 42 -14.20 -3.56 6.09
C GLU A 42 -13.99 -3.34 4.58
N GLY A 43 -13.36 -4.31 3.90
CA GLY A 43 -13.15 -4.28 2.44
C GLY A 43 -12.21 -3.19 1.93
N ILE A 44 -11.39 -2.60 2.80
CA ILE A 44 -10.51 -1.46 2.49
C ILE A 44 -9.06 -1.85 2.20
N HIS A 45 -8.73 -3.13 2.35
CA HIS A 45 -7.37 -3.63 2.17
C HIS A 45 -7.15 -4.08 0.72
N ASP A 46 -6.06 -3.60 0.13
CA ASP A 46 -5.61 -3.97 -1.22
C ASP A 46 -4.93 -5.36 -1.23
N GLY A 47 -4.54 -5.89 -0.07
CA GLY A 47 -3.93 -7.22 0.09
C GLY A 47 -3.79 -7.63 1.55
N LEU A 48 -3.73 -8.93 1.77
CA LEU A 48 -3.59 -9.56 3.08
C LEU A 48 -2.26 -10.33 3.14
N ILE A 49 -1.59 -10.27 4.29
CA ILE A 49 -0.43 -11.11 4.62
C ILE A 49 -0.83 -11.89 5.87
N ILE A 50 -0.95 -13.22 5.77
CA ILE A 50 -1.53 -14.03 6.83
C ILE A 50 -0.57 -15.15 7.23
N ASP A 51 -0.19 -15.21 8.51
CA ASP A 51 0.44 -16.40 9.09
C ASP A 51 -0.60 -17.50 9.30
N LEU A 52 -0.18 -18.75 9.07
CA LEU A 52 -1.03 -19.91 9.32
C LEU A 52 -1.06 -20.33 10.80
N GLY A 53 -0.04 -19.95 11.57
CA GLY A 53 0.15 -20.38 12.96
C GLY A 53 -0.57 -19.52 14.00
N LEU A 54 -1.77 -19.01 13.73
CA LEU A 54 -2.50 -18.17 14.66
C LEU A 54 -3.00 -18.94 15.91
N PRO A 55 -3.13 -18.28 17.07
CA PRO A 55 -3.43 -18.94 18.33
C PRO A 55 -4.90 -19.42 18.45
N ASP A 56 -5.82 -18.78 17.76
CA ASP A 56 -7.26 -19.00 17.91
C ASP A 56 -7.89 -19.75 16.72
N LEU A 57 -7.27 -19.71 15.53
CA LEU A 57 -7.77 -20.37 14.32
C LEU A 57 -6.61 -20.61 13.35
N ASP A 58 -6.63 -21.73 12.60
CA ASP A 58 -5.67 -21.90 11.49
C ASP A 58 -5.86 -20.81 10.44
N GLY A 59 -4.76 -20.20 9.97
CA GLY A 59 -4.83 -19.13 8.99
C GLY A 59 -5.51 -19.53 7.68
N LEU A 60 -5.54 -20.80 7.31
CA LEU A 60 -6.29 -21.32 6.14
C LEU A 60 -7.80 -21.19 6.37
N ASP A 61 -8.27 -21.50 7.58
CA ASP A 61 -9.69 -21.34 7.92
C ASP A 61 -10.08 -19.86 7.94
N LEU A 62 -9.20 -18.98 8.41
CA LEU A 62 -9.39 -17.52 8.33
C LEU A 62 -9.52 -17.06 6.87
N ILE A 63 -8.64 -17.52 5.98
CA ILE A 63 -8.70 -17.21 4.54
C ILE A 63 -10.05 -17.65 3.97
N ALA A 64 -10.47 -18.89 4.25
CA ALA A 64 -11.73 -19.43 3.78
C ALA A 64 -12.93 -18.58 4.26
N ARG A 65 -12.94 -18.14 5.53
CA ARG A 65 -13.99 -17.25 6.07
C ARG A 65 -14.00 -15.89 5.37
N CYS A 66 -12.84 -15.27 5.19
CA CYS A 66 -12.74 -14.02 4.44
C CYS A 66 -13.30 -14.15 3.01
N ARG A 67 -12.97 -15.25 2.33
CA ARG A 67 -13.51 -15.53 0.99
C ARG A 67 -15.02 -15.74 0.99
N ALA A 68 -15.56 -16.46 1.97
CA ALA A 68 -16.99 -16.68 2.12
C ALA A 68 -17.76 -15.37 2.38
N GLN A 69 -17.13 -14.38 3.00
CA GLN A 69 -17.65 -13.03 3.23
C GLN A 69 -17.50 -12.09 2.01
N GLY A 70 -17.00 -12.61 0.88
CA GLY A 70 -16.84 -11.83 -0.35
C GLY A 70 -15.54 -11.00 -0.43
N ASN A 71 -14.61 -11.17 0.51
CA ASN A 71 -13.30 -10.51 0.43
C ASN A 71 -12.48 -11.14 -0.69
N SER A 72 -12.18 -10.37 -1.73
CA SER A 72 -11.39 -10.78 -2.90
C SER A 72 -9.96 -10.26 -2.88
N ALA A 73 -9.54 -9.58 -1.80
CA ALA A 73 -8.17 -9.08 -1.67
C ALA A 73 -7.17 -10.24 -1.78
N PRO A 74 -6.06 -10.07 -2.53
CA PRO A 74 -5.05 -11.11 -2.68
C PRO A 74 -4.36 -11.41 -1.35
N VAL A 75 -4.09 -12.70 -1.11
CA VAL A 75 -3.52 -13.22 0.13
C VAL A 75 -2.12 -13.78 -0.11
N LEU A 76 -1.12 -13.21 0.56
CA LEU A 76 0.21 -13.80 0.72
C LEU A 76 0.25 -14.59 2.04
N ILE A 77 0.40 -15.90 1.95
CA ILE A 77 0.53 -16.77 3.11
C ILE A 77 1.98 -16.75 3.61
N LEU A 78 2.15 -16.52 4.91
CA LEU A 78 3.42 -16.79 5.62
C LEU A 78 3.29 -18.07 6.43
N SER A 79 4.30 -18.94 6.44
CA SER A 79 4.23 -20.15 7.24
C SER A 79 5.60 -20.76 7.52
N ALA A 80 5.75 -21.36 8.71
CA ALA A 80 6.88 -22.22 9.04
C ALA A 80 6.76 -23.61 8.42
N ARG A 81 5.58 -23.98 7.89
CA ARG A 81 5.31 -25.28 7.28
C ARG A 81 6.01 -25.37 5.92
N ARG A 82 6.83 -26.41 5.73
CA ARG A 82 7.73 -26.55 4.57
C ARG A 82 7.29 -27.63 3.58
N SER A 83 6.29 -28.46 3.92
CA SER A 83 5.87 -29.54 3.05
C SER A 83 5.21 -29.02 1.77
N VAL A 84 5.38 -29.76 0.69
CA VAL A 84 4.76 -29.42 -0.61
C VAL A 84 3.25 -29.48 -0.49
N ASP A 85 2.74 -30.49 0.22
CA ASP A 85 1.29 -30.72 0.38
C ASP A 85 0.60 -29.58 1.12
N GLU A 86 1.25 -29.01 2.14
CA GLU A 86 0.71 -27.86 2.88
C GLU A 86 0.69 -26.57 2.03
N ARG A 87 1.70 -26.39 1.19
CA ARG A 87 1.72 -25.26 0.24
C ARG A 87 0.62 -25.38 -0.81
N VAL A 88 0.41 -26.60 -1.33
CA VAL A 88 -0.67 -26.87 -2.30
C VAL A 88 -2.01 -26.59 -1.66
N ARG A 89 -2.28 -27.10 -0.46
CA ARG A 89 -3.52 -26.80 0.30
C ARG A 89 -3.72 -25.31 0.50
N GLY A 90 -2.67 -24.58 0.90
CA GLY A 90 -2.75 -23.14 1.11
C GLY A 90 -3.21 -22.39 -0.14
N LEU A 91 -2.69 -22.77 -1.31
CA LEU A 91 -3.07 -22.17 -2.59
C LEU A 91 -4.48 -22.61 -3.04
N GLU A 92 -4.87 -23.85 -2.81
CA GLU A 92 -6.21 -24.37 -3.15
C GLU A 92 -7.32 -23.75 -2.29
N GLN A 93 -7.03 -23.39 -1.05
CA GLN A 93 -7.98 -22.80 -0.10
C GLN A 93 -8.09 -21.26 -0.18
N GLY A 94 -7.53 -20.65 -1.23
CA GLY A 94 -7.74 -19.23 -1.52
C GLY A 94 -6.58 -18.31 -1.20
N GLY A 95 -5.40 -18.87 -0.85
CA GLY A 95 -4.13 -18.12 -0.89
C GLY A 95 -3.67 -17.92 -2.33
N ASP A 96 -3.13 -16.76 -2.63
CA ASP A 96 -2.70 -16.42 -4.00
C ASP A 96 -1.17 -16.57 -4.18
N ASP A 97 -0.39 -16.52 -3.11
CA ASP A 97 1.05 -16.85 -3.07
C ASP A 97 1.45 -17.33 -1.67
N TYR A 98 2.61 -17.98 -1.57
CA TYR A 98 3.09 -18.61 -0.35
C TYR A 98 4.56 -18.29 -0.11
N LEU A 99 4.93 -17.92 1.12
CA LEU A 99 6.31 -17.66 1.53
C LEU A 99 6.64 -18.38 2.83
N THR A 100 7.71 -19.20 2.80
CA THR A 100 8.14 -19.98 3.97
C THR A 100 9.00 -19.16 4.92
N LYS A 101 8.76 -19.27 6.22
CA LYS A 101 9.63 -18.75 7.29
C LYS A 101 10.85 -19.69 7.50
N PRO A 102 12.09 -19.14 7.69
CA PRO A 102 12.46 -17.74 7.61
C PRO A 102 12.59 -17.26 6.16
N PHE A 103 12.27 -15.98 5.90
CA PHE A 103 12.30 -15.37 4.58
C PHE A 103 13.16 -14.09 4.56
N ALA A 104 13.62 -13.73 3.36
CA ALA A 104 14.25 -12.44 3.14
C ALA A 104 13.18 -11.36 2.88
N LEU A 105 13.36 -10.16 3.46
CA LEU A 105 12.44 -9.03 3.22
C LEU A 105 12.29 -8.70 1.74
N SER A 106 13.39 -8.75 0.98
CA SER A 106 13.38 -8.53 -0.47
C SER A 106 12.49 -9.52 -1.23
N GLU A 107 12.44 -10.78 -0.79
CA GLU A 107 11.56 -11.81 -1.37
C GLU A 107 10.10 -11.51 -1.05
N LEU A 108 9.78 -11.21 0.21
CA LEU A 108 8.43 -10.83 0.63
C LEU A 108 7.91 -9.65 -0.21
N LEU A 109 8.69 -8.58 -0.32
CA LEU A 109 8.31 -7.41 -1.10
C LEU A 109 8.15 -7.69 -2.59
N ALA A 110 8.98 -8.56 -3.17
CA ALA A 110 8.88 -8.95 -4.58
C ALA A 110 7.60 -9.77 -4.83
N ARG A 111 7.28 -10.75 -3.96
CA ARG A 111 6.06 -11.55 -4.05
C ARG A 111 4.82 -10.70 -3.86
N LEU A 112 4.80 -9.85 -2.83
CA LEU A 112 3.69 -8.95 -2.56
C LEU A 112 3.39 -8.05 -3.75
N ARG A 113 4.41 -7.43 -4.37
CA ARG A 113 4.23 -6.62 -5.59
C ARG A 113 3.63 -7.42 -6.73
N ASN A 114 4.13 -8.66 -6.97
CA ASN A 114 3.60 -9.51 -8.02
C ASN A 114 2.15 -9.92 -7.76
N LEU A 115 1.83 -10.22 -6.52
CA LEU A 115 0.50 -10.58 -6.06
C LEU A 115 -0.50 -9.45 -6.30
N LEU A 116 -0.21 -8.26 -5.80
CA LEU A 116 -1.06 -7.07 -5.97
C LEU A 116 -1.28 -6.71 -7.46
N ARG A 117 -0.28 -6.94 -8.30
CA ARG A 117 -0.38 -6.75 -9.75
C ARG A 117 -1.33 -7.75 -10.43
N ARG A 118 -1.32 -9.03 -9.99
CA ARG A 118 -2.18 -10.08 -10.57
C ARG A 118 -3.64 -9.93 -10.18
N ALA A 119 -3.91 -9.50 -8.97
CA ALA A 119 -5.26 -9.34 -8.45
C ALA A 119 -6.06 -8.22 -9.15
N SER A 120 -5.42 -7.44 -10.00
CA SER A 120 -6.05 -6.37 -10.78
C SER A 120 -5.96 -6.61 -12.31
N PRO A 121 -6.38 -7.77 -12.84
CA PRO A 121 -6.22 -8.09 -14.27
C PRO A 121 -7.10 -7.26 -15.21
N GLY A 122 -8.14 -6.59 -14.69
CA GLY A 122 -9.03 -5.70 -15.45
C GLY A 122 -8.94 -4.23 -15.08
N GLN A 123 -8.09 -3.88 -14.08
CA GLN A 123 -7.96 -2.52 -13.58
C GLN A 123 -6.55 -1.95 -13.85
N ASN A 124 -6.08 -2.05 -15.10
CA ASN A 124 -4.88 -1.30 -15.50
C ASN A 124 -5.01 0.21 -15.18
N GLU A 125 -6.22 0.71 -15.03
CA GLU A 125 -6.49 2.10 -14.65
C GLU A 125 -6.43 2.33 -13.14
N SER A 126 -6.75 1.34 -12.28
CA SER A 126 -6.74 1.52 -10.81
C SER A 126 -5.37 1.32 -10.17
N THR A 127 -4.48 0.54 -10.79
CA THR A 127 -3.08 0.37 -10.35
C THR A 127 -2.14 1.39 -10.97
N ARG A 128 -2.61 2.15 -11.97
CA ARG A 128 -1.91 3.26 -12.58
C ARG A 128 -2.76 4.50 -12.52
N LEU A 129 -2.20 5.55 -11.99
CA LEU A 129 -2.81 6.87 -12.03
C LEU A 129 -2.16 7.67 -13.15
N ARG A 130 -2.99 8.29 -14.01
CA ARG A 130 -2.51 9.12 -15.10
C ARG A 130 -3.20 10.48 -15.08
N ILE A 131 -2.41 11.53 -15.01
CA ILE A 131 -2.86 12.90 -15.09
C ILE A 131 -1.95 13.64 -16.06
N ALA A 132 -2.47 14.04 -17.20
CA ALA A 132 -1.70 14.57 -18.33
C ALA A 132 -0.58 13.59 -18.72
N ASP A 133 0.68 14.01 -18.66
CA ASP A 133 1.88 13.23 -18.94
C ASP A 133 2.53 12.63 -17.68
N LEU A 134 1.91 12.78 -16.51
CA LEU A 134 2.32 12.14 -15.27
C LEU A 134 1.67 10.76 -15.15
N GLU A 135 2.47 9.73 -14.97
CA GLU A 135 2.03 8.35 -14.74
C GLU A 135 2.62 7.83 -13.42
N LEU A 136 1.78 7.23 -12.58
CA LEU A 136 2.18 6.50 -11.38
C LEU A 136 1.80 5.03 -11.52
N ASP A 137 2.76 4.13 -11.37
CA ASP A 137 2.53 2.70 -11.19
C ASP A 137 2.53 2.41 -9.68
N LEU A 138 1.36 2.19 -9.10
CA LEU A 138 1.19 2.01 -7.66
C LEU A 138 1.77 0.68 -7.16
N VAL A 139 1.82 -0.33 -8.04
CA VAL A 139 2.36 -1.66 -7.72
C VAL A 139 3.89 -1.64 -7.71
N ARG A 140 4.49 -1.05 -8.76
CA ARG A 140 5.95 -0.90 -8.85
C ARG A 140 6.47 0.23 -7.98
N ARG A 141 5.59 1.13 -7.54
CA ARG A 141 5.92 2.39 -6.86
C ARG A 141 6.87 3.25 -7.69
N GLU A 142 6.63 3.27 -8.98
CA GLU A 142 7.36 4.08 -9.94
C GLU A 142 6.48 5.24 -10.42
N ALA A 143 7.09 6.39 -10.63
CA ALA A 143 6.44 7.54 -11.24
C ALA A 143 7.25 8.01 -12.44
N LYS A 144 6.54 8.47 -13.49
CA LYS A 144 7.13 9.02 -14.70
C LYS A 144 6.45 10.33 -15.06
N ARG A 145 7.21 11.27 -15.59
CA ARG A 145 6.70 12.48 -16.20
C ARG A 145 7.14 12.52 -17.68
N GLY A 146 6.20 12.32 -18.61
CA GLY A 146 6.54 12.05 -20.00
C GLY A 146 7.43 10.82 -20.13
N SER A 147 8.66 10.97 -20.68
CA SER A 147 9.65 9.90 -20.79
C SER A 147 10.57 9.78 -19.57
N SER A 148 10.54 10.72 -18.61
CA SER A 148 11.49 10.79 -17.50
C SER A 148 10.98 10.02 -16.28
N ILE A 149 11.81 9.11 -15.74
CA ILE A 149 11.53 8.41 -14.47
C ILE A 149 11.86 9.36 -13.32
N LEU A 150 10.90 9.51 -12.40
CA LEU A 150 11.03 10.37 -11.22
C LEU A 150 11.63 9.57 -10.06
N GLN A 151 12.76 10.03 -9.53
CA GLN A 151 13.40 9.43 -8.34
C GLN A 151 12.72 9.99 -7.06
N LEU A 152 11.65 9.31 -6.63
CA LEU A 152 10.89 9.71 -5.44
C LEU A 152 11.28 8.88 -4.23
N THR A 153 11.35 9.52 -3.07
CA THR A 153 11.37 8.79 -1.80
C THR A 153 10.00 8.16 -1.52
N PRO A 154 9.88 7.16 -0.63
CA PRO A 154 8.60 6.56 -0.27
C PRO A 154 7.54 7.58 0.16
N GLN A 155 7.94 8.63 0.91
CA GLN A 155 7.04 9.68 1.36
C GLN A 155 6.60 10.62 0.23
N GLU A 156 7.52 10.97 -0.67
CA GLU A 156 7.18 11.76 -1.86
C GLU A 156 6.25 11.00 -2.79
N PHE A 157 6.45 9.69 -2.93
CA PHE A 157 5.55 8.84 -3.72
C PHE A 157 4.15 8.78 -3.09
N ALA A 158 4.05 8.56 -1.78
CA ALA A 158 2.77 8.53 -1.07
C ALA A 158 2.03 9.88 -1.17
N LEU A 159 2.76 10.99 -1.06
CA LEU A 159 2.20 12.32 -1.26
C LEU A 159 1.70 12.52 -2.69
N LEU A 160 2.48 12.12 -3.69
CA LEU A 160 2.09 12.23 -5.09
C LEU A 160 0.88 11.33 -5.41
N GLU A 161 0.85 10.10 -4.91
CA GLU A 161 -0.31 9.21 -5.03
C GLU A 161 -1.57 9.86 -4.45
N TYR A 162 -1.47 10.42 -3.24
CA TYR A 162 -2.60 11.09 -2.59
C TYR A 162 -3.13 12.29 -3.41
N LEU A 163 -2.23 13.11 -3.93
CA LEU A 163 -2.59 14.23 -4.82
C LEU A 163 -3.24 13.75 -6.12
N CYS A 164 -2.71 12.68 -6.74
CA CYS A 164 -3.26 12.12 -7.97
C CYS A 164 -4.66 11.53 -7.76
N ARG A 165 -4.90 10.80 -6.66
CA ARG A 165 -6.23 10.27 -6.31
C ARG A 165 -7.26 11.36 -6.04
N ASN A 166 -6.81 12.55 -5.65
CA ASN A 166 -7.63 13.74 -5.43
C ASN A 166 -7.47 14.77 -6.56
N SER A 167 -7.11 14.33 -7.77
CA SER A 167 -6.90 15.23 -8.90
C SER A 167 -8.10 16.14 -9.14
N GLY A 168 -7.84 17.44 -9.36
CA GLY A 168 -8.86 18.46 -9.54
C GLY A 168 -9.52 18.97 -8.25
N ARG A 169 -9.24 18.34 -7.10
CA ARG A 169 -9.78 18.73 -5.79
C ARG A 169 -8.68 19.35 -4.93
N VAL A 170 -9.06 20.36 -4.15
CA VAL A 170 -8.12 20.97 -3.19
C VAL A 170 -8.01 20.08 -1.96
N VAL A 171 -6.78 19.68 -1.62
CA VAL A 171 -6.46 18.96 -0.38
C VAL A 171 -5.78 19.92 0.61
N THR A 172 -6.28 19.94 1.84
CA THR A 172 -5.71 20.78 2.90
C THR A 172 -4.42 20.18 3.48
N ARG A 173 -3.62 21.00 4.17
CA ARG A 173 -2.44 20.50 4.91
C ARG A 173 -2.80 19.41 5.90
N THR A 174 -3.89 19.58 6.65
CA THR A 174 -4.37 18.59 7.61
C THR A 174 -4.73 17.28 6.93
N MET A 175 -5.45 17.30 5.82
CA MET A 175 -5.78 16.09 5.06
C MET A 175 -4.52 15.37 4.57
N ILE A 176 -3.51 16.10 4.11
CA ILE A 176 -2.23 15.55 3.68
C ILE A 176 -1.49 14.92 4.87
N LEU A 177 -1.42 15.59 6.01
CA LEU A 177 -0.79 15.07 7.24
C LEU A 177 -1.45 13.78 7.72
N ASP A 178 -2.77 13.77 7.82
CA ASP A 178 -3.53 12.60 8.26
C ASP A 178 -3.33 11.41 7.33
N HIS A 179 -3.35 11.64 6.02
CA HIS A 179 -3.30 10.55 5.05
C HIS A 179 -1.88 10.03 4.81
N VAL A 180 -0.89 10.92 4.66
CA VAL A 180 0.48 10.56 4.27
C VAL A 180 1.35 10.21 5.47
N TRP A 181 1.19 10.92 6.60
CA TRP A 181 2.05 10.72 7.77
C TRP A 181 1.36 10.00 8.93
N ARG A 182 0.01 9.90 8.96
CA ARG A 182 -0.76 9.28 10.05
C ARG A 182 -0.37 9.77 11.45
N MET A 183 0.28 10.88 11.54
CA MET A 183 0.64 11.52 12.79
C MET A 183 -0.30 12.70 13.01
N ARG A 184 -0.83 12.84 14.21
CA ARG A 184 -1.37 14.12 14.70
C ARG A 184 -0.19 15.06 14.92
N ILE A 185 0.45 15.47 13.84
CA ILE A 185 1.47 16.51 13.85
C ILE A 185 0.71 17.82 13.90
N ASP A 186 1.20 18.75 14.70
CA ASP A 186 0.69 20.11 14.72
C ASP A 186 0.66 20.68 13.28
N PRO A 187 -0.49 21.11 12.76
CA PRO A 187 -0.61 21.72 11.43
C PRO A 187 0.29 22.92 11.20
N ALA A 188 0.82 23.53 12.28
CA ALA A 188 1.76 24.64 12.23
C ALA A 188 3.16 24.23 11.73
N THR A 189 3.46 22.94 11.57
CA THR A 189 4.74 22.50 11.04
C THR A 189 4.84 22.70 9.53
N ASN A 190 6.02 23.13 9.06
CA ASN A 190 6.31 23.31 7.62
C ASN A 190 6.56 22.00 6.87
N VAL A 191 6.26 20.83 7.48
CA VAL A 191 6.56 19.50 6.91
C VAL A 191 5.92 19.31 5.54
N VAL A 192 4.63 19.60 5.42
CA VAL A 192 3.91 19.48 4.14
C VAL A 192 4.51 20.39 3.08
N ASP A 193 4.76 21.65 3.42
CA ASP A 193 5.29 22.64 2.47
C ASP A 193 6.68 22.26 1.95
N VAL A 194 7.55 21.72 2.80
CA VAL A 194 8.87 21.20 2.43
C VAL A 194 8.76 20.03 1.48
N HIS A 195 7.86 19.07 1.75
CA HIS A 195 7.67 17.90 0.88
C HIS A 195 7.01 18.29 -0.45
N ILE A 196 6.06 19.21 -0.46
CA ILE A 196 5.49 19.76 -1.69
C ILE A 196 6.57 20.48 -2.52
N TYR A 197 7.43 21.27 -1.91
CA TYR A 197 8.55 21.91 -2.61
C TYR A 197 9.48 20.88 -3.26
N ARG A 198 9.90 19.86 -2.51
CA ARG A 198 10.75 18.77 -3.03
C ARG A 198 10.05 18.00 -4.14
N LEU A 199 8.77 17.70 -3.98
CA LEU A 199 7.99 17.01 -4.99
C LEU A 199 7.88 17.82 -6.29
N ARG A 200 7.57 19.11 -6.21
CA ARG A 200 7.57 20.03 -7.36
C ARG A 200 8.91 20.07 -8.08
N SER A 201 10.01 20.11 -7.35
CA SER A 201 11.34 20.10 -7.96
C SER A 201 11.66 18.84 -8.76
N LYS A 202 10.89 17.77 -8.57
CA LYS A 202 11.03 16.50 -9.31
C LYS A 202 9.95 16.32 -10.37
N VAL A 203 8.72 16.74 -10.09
CA VAL A 203 7.57 16.55 -10.97
C VAL A 203 7.44 17.68 -11.99
N ASP A 204 7.68 18.92 -11.59
CA ASP A 204 7.33 20.11 -12.38
C ASP A 204 8.54 20.86 -12.97
N ARG A 205 9.78 20.59 -12.50
CA ARG A 205 10.97 21.39 -12.87
C ARG A 205 11.19 21.47 -14.39
N ASP A 206 11.22 20.31 -15.05
CA ASP A 206 11.53 20.19 -16.47
C ASP A 206 10.29 19.93 -17.34
N ALA A 207 9.10 20.10 -16.74
CA ALA A 207 7.84 19.85 -17.40
C ALA A 207 7.31 21.11 -18.08
N PRO A 208 6.66 20.98 -19.24
CA PRO A 208 6.11 22.13 -19.99
C PRO A 208 5.02 22.88 -19.21
N ARG A 209 4.35 22.19 -18.28
CA ARG A 209 3.29 22.75 -17.43
C ARG A 209 3.37 22.17 -16.03
N PRO A 210 3.29 23.00 -14.98
CA PRO A 210 3.22 22.51 -13.61
C PRO A 210 1.86 21.83 -13.37
N LEU A 211 1.86 20.70 -12.64
CA LEU A 211 0.63 20.02 -12.23
C LEU A 211 0.26 20.30 -10.77
N ILE A 212 1.24 20.61 -9.91
CA ILE A 212 1.00 20.81 -8.49
C ILE A 212 0.84 22.31 -8.22
N HIS A 213 -0.35 22.74 -7.84
CA HIS A 213 -0.67 24.15 -7.58
C HIS A 213 -0.94 24.40 -6.10
N THR A 214 -0.64 25.63 -5.65
CA THR A 214 -0.98 26.09 -4.30
C THR A 214 -2.25 26.95 -4.36
N ILE A 215 -3.22 26.60 -3.54
CA ILE A 215 -4.38 27.45 -3.26
C ILE A 215 -4.10 28.18 -1.96
N ARG A 216 -3.76 29.46 -2.07
CA ARG A 216 -3.32 30.29 -0.93
C ARG A 216 -4.35 30.24 0.20
N GLY A 217 -3.89 30.00 1.42
CA GLY A 217 -4.73 29.91 2.62
C GLY A 217 -5.55 28.61 2.75
N VAL A 218 -5.56 27.70 1.75
CA VAL A 218 -6.37 26.50 1.75
C VAL A 218 -5.51 25.23 1.72
N GLY A 219 -4.68 25.06 0.67
CA GLY A 219 -3.91 23.82 0.50
C GLY A 219 -3.32 23.69 -0.90
N TYR A 220 -3.36 22.49 -1.44
CA TYR A 220 -2.76 22.13 -2.71
C TYR A 220 -3.75 21.39 -3.61
N VAL A 221 -3.55 21.50 -4.91
CA VAL A 221 -4.32 20.75 -5.91
C VAL A 221 -3.37 20.26 -7.00
N LEU A 222 -3.56 19.02 -7.41
CA LEU A 222 -2.92 18.47 -8.60
C LEU A 222 -3.95 18.44 -9.72
N LYS A 223 -3.66 19.12 -10.84
CA LYS A 223 -4.56 19.18 -12.00
C LYS A 223 -3.78 19.46 -13.28
N ASP A 224 -4.31 19.01 -14.38
CA ASP A 224 -3.96 19.51 -15.71
C ASP A 224 -4.67 20.86 -15.89
N SER A 225 -3.94 21.90 -16.12
CA SER A 225 -4.46 23.29 -16.21
C SER A 225 -5.16 23.55 -17.53
#